data_a58af59c38524c17b42320835c8baf36
#
_entry.id   a58af59c38524c17b42320835c8baf36
#
_cell.length_a   1.000
_cell.length_b   1.000
_cell.length_c   1.000
_cell.angle_alpha   90.00
_cell.angle_beta   90.00
_cell.angle_gamma   90.00
#
_symmetry.space_group_name_H-M   'P 1'
#
loop_
_entity.id
_entity.type
_entity.pdbx_description
1 polymer ?
#
loop_
_entity_poly.entity_id
_entity_poly.type
_entity_poly.pdbx_seq_one_letter_code
_entity_poly.pdbx_strand_id
1 'polypeptide(L)' 'MSDRLDRQFAFLMEADKLKHVLRATTLNDGSRRENSGEHSWHLALYALVLADQAGPGVDIARVIKMLLL' A
#
# COMPACT_ATOMS: atom_id res chain seq x y z
N MET A 1 -17.11 20.88 -11.30
CA MET A 1 -15.85 20.36 -10.77
C MET A 1 -14.85 20.16 -11.88
N SER A 2 -13.57 20.16 -11.58
CA SER A 2 -12.57 19.91 -12.61
C SER A 2 -12.56 18.43 -12.99
N ASP A 3 -12.29 18.18 -14.25
CA ASP A 3 -12.14 16.84 -14.81
C ASP A 3 -11.01 16.06 -14.09
N ARG A 4 -9.94 16.75 -13.73
CA ARG A 4 -8.83 16.17 -12.98
C ARG A 4 -9.26 15.65 -11.59
N LEU A 5 -10.07 16.43 -10.89
CA LEU A 5 -10.58 16.04 -9.57
C LEU A 5 -11.50 14.83 -9.68
N ASP A 6 -12.34 14.79 -10.70
CA ASP A 6 -13.23 13.64 -10.92
C ASP A 6 -12.42 12.36 -11.18
N ARG A 7 -11.32 12.46 -11.94
CA ARG A 7 -10.45 11.31 -12.20
C ARG A 7 -9.69 10.87 -10.95
N GLN A 8 -9.28 11.82 -10.11
CA GLN A 8 -8.62 11.48 -8.84
C GLN A 8 -9.56 10.72 -7.92
N PHE A 9 -10.79 11.16 -7.79
CA PHE A 9 -11.79 10.43 -7.00
C PHE A 9 -12.11 9.07 -7.60
N ALA A 10 -12.23 8.97 -8.92
CA ALA A 10 -12.46 7.69 -9.58
C ALA A 10 -11.34 6.69 -9.30
N PHE A 11 -10.09 7.14 -9.31
CA PHE A 11 -8.93 6.31 -8.95
C PHE A 11 -9.02 5.82 -7.50
N LEU A 12 -9.35 6.71 -6.56
CA LEU A 12 -9.47 6.35 -5.15
C LEU A 12 -10.57 5.32 -4.92
N MET A 13 -11.70 5.46 -5.61
CA MET A 13 -12.79 4.49 -5.54
C MET A 13 -12.39 3.14 -6.13
N GLU A 14 -11.65 3.14 -7.23
CA GLU A 14 -11.14 1.91 -7.83
C GLU A 14 -10.14 1.21 -6.91
N ALA A 15 -9.26 1.97 -6.26
CA ALA A 15 -8.29 1.44 -5.32
C ALA A 15 -8.95 0.76 -4.11
N ASP A 16 -10.15 1.19 -3.72
CA ASP A 16 -10.91 0.58 -2.63
C ASP A 16 -11.19 -0.91 -2.88
N LYS A 17 -11.28 -1.32 -4.14
CA LYS A 17 -11.51 -2.73 -4.51
C LYS A 17 -10.40 -3.66 -4.07
N LEU A 18 -9.20 -3.15 -3.79
CA LEU A 18 -8.10 -3.95 -3.27
C LEU A 18 -8.44 -4.60 -1.94
N LYS A 19 -9.39 -4.05 -1.20
CA LYS A 19 -9.87 -4.64 0.06
C LYS A 19 -10.57 -5.98 -0.15
N HIS A 20 -11.06 -6.24 -1.35
CA HIS A 20 -11.74 -7.49 -1.70
C HIS A 20 -10.81 -8.53 -2.33
N VAL A 21 -9.56 -8.18 -2.61
CA VAL A 21 -8.60 -9.08 -3.23
C VAL A 21 -7.81 -9.79 -2.14
N LEU A 22 -8.10 -11.07 -1.93
CA LEU A 22 -7.39 -11.89 -0.93
C LEU A 22 -6.06 -12.36 -1.49
N ARG A 23 -5.04 -12.31 -0.64
CA ARG A 23 -3.71 -12.81 -0.95
C ARG A 23 -3.53 -14.21 -0.36
N ALA A 24 -2.51 -14.94 -0.82
CA ALA A 24 -2.17 -16.24 -0.28
C ALA A 24 -1.56 -16.16 1.13
N THR A 25 -1.00 -15.00 1.50
CA THR A 25 -0.39 -14.78 2.81
C THR A 25 -1.45 -14.50 3.87
N THR A 26 -1.15 -14.89 5.09
CA THR A 26 -2.03 -14.66 6.25
C THR A 26 -1.54 -13.49 7.08
N LEU A 27 -2.38 -13.00 8.00
CA LEU A 27 -1.95 -12.08 9.04
C LEU A 27 -0.86 -12.74 9.89
N ASN A 28 -0.08 -11.92 10.62
CA ASN A 28 1.02 -12.43 11.43
C ASN A 28 0.59 -13.46 12.47
N ASP A 29 -0.65 -13.35 12.96
CA ASP A 29 -1.23 -14.32 13.91
C ASP A 29 -1.86 -15.54 13.24
N GLY A 30 -1.87 -15.59 11.91
CA GLY A 30 -2.43 -16.69 11.14
C GLY A 30 -3.95 -16.77 11.14
N SER A 31 -4.66 -15.77 11.67
CA SER A 31 -6.11 -15.84 11.89
C SER A 31 -6.94 -15.80 10.59
N ARG A 32 -6.43 -15.15 9.55
CA ARG A 32 -7.08 -15.08 8.25
C ARG A 32 -6.09 -14.65 7.18
N ARG A 33 -6.51 -14.77 5.92
CA ARG A 33 -5.73 -14.24 4.78
C ARG A 33 -5.88 -12.72 4.74
N GLU A 34 -4.79 -12.03 4.40
CA GLU A 34 -4.84 -10.60 4.23
C GLU A 34 -5.36 -10.20 2.85
N ASN A 35 -6.02 -9.05 2.74
CA ASN A 35 -6.37 -8.49 1.45
C ASN A 35 -5.22 -7.62 0.91
N SER A 36 -5.30 -7.26 -0.38
CA SER A 36 -4.22 -6.50 -1.04
C SER A 36 -4.03 -5.10 -0.47
N GLY A 37 -5.11 -4.47 0.00
CA GLY A 37 -5.00 -3.16 0.66
C GLY A 37 -4.23 -3.22 1.96
N GLU A 38 -4.52 -4.21 2.81
CA GLU A 38 -3.79 -4.46 4.06
C GLU A 38 -2.32 -4.76 3.80
N HIS A 39 -2.06 -5.58 2.79
CA HIS A 39 -0.70 -5.97 2.43
C HIS A 39 0.13 -4.75 2.01
N SER A 40 -0.40 -3.91 1.13
CA SER A 40 0.29 -2.69 0.69
C SER A 40 0.53 -1.72 1.83
N TRP A 41 -0.45 -1.53 2.71
CA TRP A 41 -0.30 -0.70 3.91
C TRP A 41 0.81 -1.22 4.80
N HIS A 42 0.82 -2.53 5.07
CA HIS A 42 1.80 -3.14 5.96
C HIS A 42 3.22 -3.03 5.39
N LEU A 43 3.39 -3.27 4.10
CA LEU A 43 4.69 -3.10 3.44
C LEU A 43 5.17 -1.65 3.50
N ALA A 44 4.28 -0.69 3.28
CA ALA A 44 4.63 0.73 3.37
C ALA A 44 5.04 1.10 4.80
N LEU A 45 4.38 0.54 5.80
CA LEU A 45 4.74 0.72 7.20
C LEU A 45 6.10 0.13 7.51
N TYR A 46 6.42 -1.07 7.00
CA TYR A 46 7.76 -1.65 7.12
C TYR A 46 8.83 -0.71 6.55
N ALA A 47 8.59 -0.17 5.36
CA ALA A 47 9.55 0.75 4.73
C ALA A 47 9.77 2.01 5.58
N LEU A 48 8.70 2.54 6.17
CA LEU A 48 8.78 3.73 7.02
C LEU A 48 9.54 3.45 8.32
N VAL A 49 9.18 2.37 9.00
CA VAL A 49 9.76 2.04 10.31
C VAL A 49 11.22 1.62 10.19
N LEU A 50 11.58 0.92 9.12
CA LEU A 50 12.93 0.41 8.90
C LEU A 50 13.76 1.30 7.98
N ALA A 51 13.32 2.54 7.76
CA ALA A 51 13.99 3.47 6.84
C ALA A 51 15.46 3.69 7.19
N ASP A 52 15.82 3.69 8.47
CA ASP A 52 17.19 3.85 8.94
C ASP A 52 18.09 2.65 8.62
N GLN A 53 17.50 1.48 8.31
CA GLN A 53 18.24 0.29 7.90
C GLN A 53 18.54 0.26 6.39
N ALA A 54 17.91 1.15 5.61
CA ALA A 54 18.17 1.26 4.19
C ALA A 54 19.54 1.89 3.95
N GLY A 55 20.21 1.47 2.87
CA GLY A 55 21.49 2.05 2.51
C GLY A 55 21.40 3.53 2.13
N PRO A 56 22.53 4.25 2.13
CA PRO A 56 22.56 5.65 1.72
C PRO A 56 22.07 5.80 0.28
N GLY A 57 21.35 6.87 0.01
CA GLY A 57 20.81 7.16 -1.32
C GLY A 57 19.46 6.53 -1.63
N VAL A 58 18.88 5.79 -0.70
CA VAL A 58 17.55 5.22 -0.88
C VAL A 58 16.49 6.29 -0.60
N ASP A 59 15.65 6.55 -1.59
CA ASP A 59 14.52 7.49 -1.46
C ASP A 59 13.31 6.74 -0.86
N ILE A 60 13.17 6.80 0.46
CA ILE A 60 12.11 6.09 1.18
C ILE A 60 10.71 6.59 0.79
N ALA A 61 10.55 7.87 0.54
CA ALA A 61 9.25 8.41 0.12
C ALA A 61 8.81 7.79 -1.22
N ARG A 62 9.74 7.61 -2.14
CA ARG A 62 9.47 6.95 -3.43
C ARG A 62 9.15 5.47 -3.24
N VAL A 63 9.88 4.78 -2.38
CA VAL A 63 9.62 3.36 -2.06
C VAL A 63 8.21 3.19 -1.52
N ILE A 64 7.80 4.03 -0.56
CA ILE A 64 6.45 3.99 0.02
C ILE A 64 5.38 4.21 -1.06
N LYS A 65 5.57 5.19 -1.94
CA LYS A 65 4.64 5.43 -3.05
C LYS A 65 4.49 4.20 -3.95
N MET A 66 5.60 3.53 -4.26
CA MET A 66 5.60 2.32 -5.09
C MET A 66 4.88 1.17 -4.41
N LEU A 67 5.01 1.03 -3.10
CA LEU A 67 4.36 -0.04 -2.33
C LEU A 67 2.84 0.16 -2.22
N LEU A 68 2.37 1.40 -2.29
CA LEU A 68 0.94 1.72 -2.23
C LEU A 68 0.23 1.56 -3.57
N LEU A 69 0.96 1.52 -4.65
CA LEU A 69 0.42 1.41 -6.00
C LEU A 69 0.72 0.05 -6.61
#